data_3ad014e36af8c74f7238c86e06969305
#
_entry.id   3ad014e36af8c74f7238c86e06969305
#
_cell.length_a   1.000
_cell.length_b   1.000
_cell.length_c   1.000
_cell.angle_alpha   90.00
_cell.angle_beta   90.00
_cell.angle_gamma   90.00
#
_symmetry.space_group_name_H-M   'P 1'
#
loop_
_entity.id
_entity.type
_entity.pdbx_description
1 polymer ?
#
loop_
_entity_poly.entity_id
_entity_poly.type
_entity_poly.pdbx_seq_one_letter_code
_entity_poly.pdbx_strand_id
1 'polypeptide(L)'
;MGIAVSFGWARLRSFASIGSMPLHLIKLAVGAESLADLREWMAERMAEAKRRRVPLRHAHVTRMAPKRTEQVLDGGSLYWVVKGMISARQQIVGLEPFVDADGIGRCKIWLGETVVAVAPRPMRAFQGWRYYQAKDAPPDIDEAQPGFAAMPEVMRRELASLGLL
;
A
#
# COMPACT_ATOMS: atom_id res chain seq x y z
N MET A 1 31.12 -40.96 -1.87
CA MET A 1 30.60 -40.36 -3.10
C MET A 1 29.25 -39.77 -2.79
N GLY A 2 29.17 -38.47 -2.49
CA GLY A 2 27.97 -37.74 -2.18
C GLY A 2 27.59 -36.88 -3.38
N ILE A 3 26.39 -37.09 -3.93
CA ILE A 3 25.84 -36.27 -5.02
C ILE A 3 25.09 -35.12 -4.38
N ALA A 4 25.67 -33.93 -4.44
CA ALA A 4 25.00 -32.71 -4.06
C ALA A 4 23.95 -32.35 -5.10
N VAL A 5 22.66 -32.46 -4.75
CA VAL A 5 21.56 -31.99 -5.59
C VAL A 5 21.41 -30.50 -5.33
N SER A 6 21.94 -29.70 -6.25
CA SER A 6 21.74 -28.26 -6.28
C SER A 6 20.30 -27.98 -6.70
N PHE A 7 19.44 -27.58 -5.76
CA PHE A 7 18.14 -27.01 -6.07
C PHE A 7 18.34 -25.59 -6.60
N GLY A 8 18.35 -25.46 -7.91
CA GLY A 8 18.31 -24.18 -8.59
C GLY A 8 16.98 -23.49 -8.30
N TRP A 9 17.04 -22.38 -7.60
CA TRP A 9 15.93 -21.45 -7.49
C TRP A 9 15.69 -20.82 -8.86
N ALA A 10 14.79 -21.43 -9.62
CA ALA A 10 14.26 -20.82 -10.83
C ALA A 10 13.58 -19.52 -10.43
N ARG A 11 14.18 -18.40 -10.83
CA ARG A 11 13.50 -17.11 -10.88
C ARG A 11 12.25 -17.28 -11.76
N LEU A 12 11.12 -17.43 -11.14
CA LEU A 12 9.84 -17.18 -11.79
C LEU A 12 9.84 -15.71 -12.21
N ARG A 13 10.28 -15.48 -13.42
CA ARG A 13 9.99 -14.21 -14.11
C ARG A 13 8.48 -14.14 -14.20
N SER A 14 7.91 -13.22 -13.41
CA SER A 14 6.52 -12.80 -13.56
C SER A 14 6.31 -12.49 -15.05
N PHE A 15 5.54 -13.31 -15.72
CA PHE A 15 4.97 -12.94 -17.01
C PHE A 15 4.07 -11.76 -16.74
N ALA A 16 4.56 -10.54 -16.96
CA ALA A 16 3.73 -9.37 -17.04
C ALA A 16 2.67 -9.65 -18.10
N SER A 17 1.44 -9.84 -17.66
CA SER A 17 0.29 -10.01 -18.54
C SER A 17 0.17 -8.74 -19.37
N ILE A 18 0.41 -8.87 -20.65
CA ILE A 18 0.32 -7.76 -21.62
C ILE A 18 -1.13 -7.26 -21.60
N GLY A 19 -1.38 -6.13 -20.96
CA GLY A 19 -2.63 -5.37 -21.10
C GLY A 19 -3.59 -5.31 -19.92
N SER A 20 -3.32 -5.94 -18.77
CA SER A 20 -4.16 -5.76 -17.59
C SER A 20 -3.63 -4.63 -16.71
N MET A 21 -4.40 -3.55 -16.58
CA MET A 21 -4.08 -2.51 -15.62
C MET A 21 -4.23 -3.07 -14.20
N PRO A 22 -3.31 -2.78 -13.27
CA PRO A 22 -3.37 -3.31 -11.91
C PRO A 22 -4.66 -2.87 -11.21
N LEU A 23 -5.22 -3.75 -10.41
CA LEU A 23 -6.33 -3.41 -9.53
C LEU A 23 -5.77 -3.04 -8.16
N HIS A 24 -6.09 -1.84 -7.72
CA HIS A 24 -5.67 -1.35 -6.42
C HIS A 24 -6.76 -1.54 -5.35
N LEU A 25 -6.37 -1.33 -4.11
CA LEU A 25 -7.28 -1.16 -2.99
C LEU A 25 -7.14 0.26 -2.43
N ILE A 26 -8.20 0.76 -1.80
CA ILE A 26 -8.19 2.05 -1.10
C ILE A 26 -8.80 1.88 0.29
N LYS A 27 -8.22 2.55 1.28
CA LYS A 27 -8.64 2.48 2.67
C LYS A 27 -8.34 3.78 3.43
N LEU A 28 -9.17 4.07 4.43
CA LEU A 28 -8.89 5.16 5.38
C LEU A 28 -7.74 4.76 6.32
N ALA A 29 -6.79 5.66 6.49
CA ALA A 29 -5.75 5.57 7.50
C ALA A 29 -6.30 6.12 8.83
N VAL A 30 -7.06 5.29 9.53
CA VAL A 30 -7.70 5.68 10.80
C VAL A 30 -6.64 6.00 11.84
N GLY A 31 -6.69 7.22 12.40
CA GLY A 31 -5.75 7.70 13.39
C GLY A 31 -4.54 8.45 12.84
N ALA A 32 -4.22 8.35 11.55
CA ALA A 32 -3.20 9.20 10.94
C ALA A 32 -3.80 10.58 10.62
N GLU A 33 -3.10 11.62 11.04
CA GLU A 33 -3.48 13.01 10.81
C GLU A 33 -2.76 13.60 9.58
N SER A 34 -1.64 12.96 9.20
CA SER A 34 -0.77 13.41 8.12
C SER A 34 -0.08 12.23 7.42
N LEU A 35 0.54 12.51 6.28
CA LEU A 35 1.45 11.57 5.61
C LEU A 35 2.67 11.25 6.48
N ALA A 36 3.14 12.23 7.25
CA ALA A 36 4.25 12.04 8.17
C ALA A 36 3.91 11.01 9.26
N ASP A 37 2.73 11.10 9.87
CA ASP A 37 2.25 10.13 10.87
C ASP A 37 2.16 8.73 10.29
N LEU A 38 1.64 8.60 9.06
CA LEU A 38 1.55 7.32 8.38
C LEU A 38 2.94 6.70 8.16
N ARG A 39 3.92 7.52 7.76
CA ARG A 39 5.30 7.09 7.57
C ARG A 39 5.97 6.70 8.88
N GLU A 40 5.74 7.46 9.94
CA GLU A 40 6.25 7.15 11.28
C GLU A 40 5.73 5.80 11.77
N TRP A 41 4.44 5.54 11.66
CA TRP A 41 3.86 4.25 12.00
C TRP A 41 4.47 3.09 11.22
N MET A 42 4.70 3.28 9.92
CA MET A 42 5.34 2.25 9.10
C MET A 42 6.79 2.04 9.50
N ALA A 43 7.53 3.12 9.80
CA ALA A 43 8.91 3.04 10.28
C ALA A 43 9.01 2.28 11.62
N GLU A 44 8.13 2.56 12.57
CA GLU A 44 8.07 1.86 13.86
C GLU A 44 7.82 0.36 13.67
N ARG A 45 6.89 -0.01 12.80
CA ARG A 45 6.57 -1.42 12.50
C ARG A 45 7.70 -2.13 11.79
N MET A 46 8.39 -1.44 10.88
CA MET A 46 9.59 -1.99 10.24
C MET A 46 10.73 -2.17 11.24
N ALA A 47 10.94 -1.21 12.15
CA ALA A 47 11.92 -1.33 13.23
C ALA A 47 11.62 -2.51 14.15
N GLU A 48 10.36 -2.73 14.50
CA GLU A 48 9.92 -3.87 15.30
C GLU A 48 10.13 -5.20 14.55
N ALA A 49 9.79 -5.26 13.28
CA ALA A 49 10.02 -6.43 12.44
C ALA A 49 11.52 -6.77 12.37
N LYS A 50 12.38 -5.75 12.22
CA LYS A 50 13.83 -5.91 12.24
C LYS A 50 14.33 -6.43 13.58
N ARG A 51 13.84 -5.91 14.70
CA ARG A 51 14.18 -6.41 16.06
C ARG A 51 13.80 -7.87 16.23
N ARG A 52 12.64 -8.26 15.73
CA ARG A 52 12.13 -9.65 15.79
C ARG A 52 12.73 -10.57 14.73
N ARG A 53 13.57 -10.05 13.84
CA ARG A 53 14.15 -10.80 12.71
C ARG A 53 13.11 -11.49 11.83
N VAL A 54 11.98 -10.83 11.62
CA VAL A 54 10.93 -11.26 10.68
C VAL A 54 10.99 -10.43 9.40
N PRO A 55 10.36 -10.87 8.29
CA PRO A 55 10.38 -10.12 7.03
C PRO A 55 9.94 -8.68 7.19
N LEU A 56 10.65 -7.75 6.52
CA LEU A 56 10.36 -6.31 6.51
C LEU A 56 9.12 -6.02 5.64
N ARG A 57 7.98 -6.40 6.15
CA ARG A 57 6.68 -6.14 5.54
C ARG A 57 5.64 -5.92 6.65
N HIS A 58 4.65 -5.10 6.35
CA HIS A 58 3.57 -4.80 7.27
C HIS A 58 2.29 -5.52 6.85
N ALA A 59 1.62 -6.16 7.79
CA ALA A 59 0.29 -6.72 7.57
C ALA A 59 -0.78 -5.76 8.08
N HIS A 60 -1.68 -5.36 7.19
CA HIS A 60 -2.93 -4.71 7.56
C HIS A 60 -4.06 -5.75 7.59
N VAL A 61 -4.71 -5.90 8.73
CA VAL A 61 -5.77 -6.91 8.91
C VAL A 61 -7.14 -6.32 8.56
N THR A 62 -7.88 -7.02 7.70
CA THR A 62 -9.24 -6.66 7.30
C THR A 62 -10.22 -7.79 7.56
N ARG A 63 -11.51 -7.47 7.69
CA ARG A 63 -12.57 -8.49 7.83
C ARG A 63 -12.86 -9.20 6.52
N MET A 64 -12.81 -8.49 5.39
CA MET A 64 -13.10 -9.05 4.07
C MET A 64 -11.80 -9.27 3.29
N ALA A 65 -11.64 -10.48 2.74
CA ALA A 65 -10.60 -10.77 1.78
C ALA A 65 -10.99 -10.26 0.38
N PRO A 66 -10.05 -9.62 -0.36
CA PRO A 66 -10.29 -9.31 -1.76
C PRO A 66 -10.52 -10.59 -2.57
N LYS A 67 -11.60 -10.64 -3.35
CA LYS A 67 -11.90 -11.80 -4.22
C LYS A 67 -11.06 -11.81 -5.50
N ARG A 68 -10.68 -10.63 -5.99
CA ARG A 68 -9.88 -10.45 -7.22
C ARG A 68 -8.38 -10.47 -6.91
N THR A 69 -7.94 -11.51 -6.20
CA THR A 69 -6.58 -11.63 -5.64
C THR A 69 -5.49 -11.50 -6.70
N GLU A 70 -5.62 -12.22 -7.82
CA GLU A 70 -4.62 -12.20 -8.90
C GLU A 70 -4.41 -10.80 -9.46
N GLN A 71 -5.51 -10.06 -9.70
CA GLN A 71 -5.44 -8.71 -10.25
C GLN A 71 -4.85 -7.69 -9.25
N VAL A 72 -5.11 -7.90 -7.96
CA VAL A 72 -4.54 -7.05 -6.90
C VAL A 72 -3.05 -7.33 -6.72
N LEU A 73 -2.62 -8.59 -6.84
CA LEU A 73 -1.22 -8.97 -6.70
C LEU A 73 -0.39 -8.69 -7.96
N ASP A 74 -1.04 -8.45 -9.10
CA ASP A 74 -0.38 -8.07 -10.35
C ASP A 74 -0.06 -6.55 -10.37
N GLY A 75 0.79 -6.11 -9.47
CA GLY A 75 1.23 -4.71 -9.36
C GLY A 75 0.28 -3.78 -8.61
N GLY A 76 -0.72 -4.31 -7.90
CA GLY A 76 -1.66 -3.52 -7.11
C GLY A 76 -1.02 -2.86 -5.89
N SER A 77 -1.61 -1.74 -5.46
CA SER A 77 -1.21 -0.99 -4.27
C SER A 77 -2.41 -0.71 -3.38
N LEU A 78 -2.15 -0.52 -2.09
CA LEU A 78 -3.12 0.03 -1.15
C LEU A 78 -2.93 1.54 -1.07
N TYR A 79 -3.96 2.27 -1.50
CA TYR A 79 -4.01 3.74 -1.38
C TYR A 79 -4.57 4.13 -0.02
N TRP A 80 -3.89 5.06 0.63
CA TRP A 80 -4.24 5.55 1.94
C TRP A 80 -4.94 6.91 1.86
N VAL A 81 -6.12 6.99 2.49
CA VAL A 81 -6.85 8.24 2.65
C VAL A 81 -6.58 8.79 4.04
N VAL A 82 -5.98 9.96 4.11
CA VAL A 82 -5.66 10.69 5.33
C VAL A 82 -6.48 11.98 5.35
N LYS A 83 -7.31 12.17 6.37
CA LYS A 83 -8.17 13.38 6.51
C LYS A 83 -8.92 13.77 5.24
N GLY A 84 -9.56 12.80 4.61
CA GLY A 84 -10.38 13.04 3.42
C GLY A 84 -9.60 13.23 2.11
N MET A 85 -8.28 13.00 2.12
CA MET A 85 -7.43 13.07 0.94
C MET A 85 -6.68 11.78 0.71
N ILE A 86 -6.69 11.25 -0.50
CA ILE A 86 -5.74 10.21 -0.91
C ILE A 86 -4.35 10.84 -0.88
N SER A 87 -3.45 10.31 -0.07
CA SER A 87 -2.16 10.95 0.20
C SER A 87 -0.95 10.08 -0.08
N ALA A 88 -1.12 8.76 -0.05
CA ALA A 88 -0.02 7.82 -0.23
C ALA A 88 -0.50 6.48 -0.78
N ARG A 89 0.44 5.69 -1.28
CA ARG A 89 0.23 4.28 -1.62
C ARG A 89 1.37 3.41 -1.12
N GLN A 90 1.06 2.15 -0.86
CA GLN A 90 2.04 1.09 -0.61
C GLN A 90 1.76 -0.10 -1.52
N GLN A 91 2.80 -0.73 -2.04
CA GLN A 91 2.65 -1.92 -2.86
C GLN A 91 2.07 -3.07 -2.04
N ILE A 92 1.07 -3.77 -2.58
CA ILE A 92 0.55 -5.00 -2.00
C ILE A 92 1.45 -6.15 -2.45
N VAL A 93 2.07 -6.83 -1.49
CA VAL A 93 3.02 -7.92 -1.75
C VAL A 93 2.45 -9.29 -1.41
N GLY A 94 1.27 -9.35 -0.80
CA GLY A 94 0.60 -10.60 -0.50
C GLY A 94 -0.78 -10.40 0.11
N LEU A 95 -1.61 -11.41 -0.03
CA LEU A 95 -2.94 -11.51 0.59
C LEU A 95 -3.02 -12.86 1.28
N GLU A 96 -3.28 -12.89 2.58
CA GLU A 96 -3.30 -14.09 3.40
C GLU A 96 -4.63 -14.17 4.18
N PRO A 97 -5.60 -14.94 3.69
CA PRO A 97 -6.81 -15.24 4.46
C PRO A 97 -6.45 -16.10 5.68
N PHE A 98 -7.07 -15.81 6.81
CA PHE A 98 -6.93 -16.60 8.03
C PHE A 98 -8.20 -16.51 8.87
N VAL A 99 -8.31 -17.40 9.87
CA VAL A 99 -9.36 -17.35 10.87
C VAL A 99 -8.74 -16.90 12.18
N ASP A 100 -9.36 -15.89 12.82
CA ASP A 100 -8.88 -15.39 14.10
C ASP A 100 -9.26 -16.31 15.28
N ALA A 101 -8.85 -15.94 16.49
CA ALA A 101 -9.11 -16.70 17.71
C ALA A 101 -10.61 -16.85 18.03
N ASP A 102 -11.44 -15.93 17.52
CA ASP A 102 -12.90 -15.95 17.69
C ASP A 102 -13.63 -16.75 16.60
N GLY A 103 -12.89 -17.41 15.71
CA GLY A 103 -13.46 -18.16 14.58
C GLY A 103 -13.93 -17.30 13.41
N ILE A 104 -13.54 -16.02 13.36
CA ILE A 104 -13.97 -15.08 12.33
C ILE A 104 -12.93 -15.06 11.20
N GLY A 105 -13.39 -15.21 9.96
CA GLY A 105 -12.56 -15.07 8.78
C GLY A 105 -12.04 -13.64 8.60
N ARG A 106 -10.73 -13.52 8.36
CA ARG A 106 -10.02 -12.25 8.14
C ARG A 106 -9.02 -12.39 7.02
N CYS A 107 -8.44 -11.27 6.59
CA CYS A 107 -7.36 -11.26 5.61
C CYS A 107 -6.25 -10.31 6.05
N LYS A 108 -5.01 -10.78 6.00
CA LYS A 108 -3.83 -9.93 6.08
C LYS A 108 -3.50 -9.43 4.68
N ILE A 109 -3.48 -8.13 4.51
CA ILE A 109 -2.94 -7.46 3.33
C ILE A 109 -1.49 -7.15 3.66
N TRP A 110 -0.56 -7.87 3.05
CA TRP A 110 0.86 -7.65 3.22
C TRP A 110 1.32 -6.49 2.34
N LEU A 111 1.92 -5.48 2.95
CA LEU A 111 2.38 -4.26 2.30
C LEU A 111 3.90 -4.20 2.30
N GLY A 112 4.46 -3.66 1.23
CA GLY A 112 5.88 -3.34 1.14
C GLY A 112 6.29 -2.25 2.13
N GLU A 113 7.59 -2.10 2.33
CA GLU A 113 8.15 -1.15 3.32
C GLU A 113 8.01 0.33 2.91
N THR A 114 7.92 0.60 1.61
CA THR A 114 7.95 1.96 1.09
C THR A 114 6.56 2.58 1.02
N VAL A 115 6.39 3.74 1.67
CA VAL A 115 5.22 4.61 1.55
C VAL A 115 5.51 5.68 0.51
N VAL A 116 4.85 5.56 -0.64
CA VAL A 116 5.00 6.49 -1.78
C VAL A 116 3.95 7.58 -1.67
N ALA A 117 4.36 8.84 -1.67
CA ALA A 117 3.43 9.97 -1.73
C ALA A 117 2.77 10.04 -3.12
N VAL A 118 1.49 10.39 -3.15
CA VAL A 118 0.73 10.59 -4.39
C VAL A 118 0.11 11.97 -4.42
N ALA A 119 -0.21 12.46 -5.63
CA ALA A 119 -0.91 13.72 -5.79
C ALA A 119 -2.22 13.69 -4.99
N PRO A 120 -2.43 14.64 -4.05
CA PRO A 120 -3.60 14.63 -3.18
C PRO A 120 -4.89 14.70 -3.98
N ARG A 121 -5.84 13.81 -3.66
CA ARG A 121 -7.16 13.79 -4.28
C ARG A 121 -8.24 13.63 -3.20
N PRO A 122 -9.29 14.48 -3.20
CA PRO A 122 -10.38 14.36 -2.24
C PRO A 122 -11.06 12.99 -2.32
N MET A 123 -11.36 12.41 -1.16
CA MET A 123 -12.08 11.15 -1.04
C MET A 123 -13.05 11.22 0.13
N ARG A 124 -14.33 10.94 -0.13
CA ARG A 124 -15.33 10.84 0.93
C ARG A 124 -15.02 9.68 1.87
N ALA A 125 -15.33 9.85 3.15
CA ALA A 125 -15.18 8.79 4.14
C ALA A 125 -16.02 7.57 3.77
N PHE A 126 -15.46 6.38 4.00
CA PHE A 126 -16.11 5.10 3.81
C PHE A 126 -15.59 4.09 4.85
N GLN A 127 -16.27 2.98 5.03
CA GLN A 127 -15.86 1.94 5.97
C GLN A 127 -15.16 0.79 5.24
N GLY A 128 -14.13 0.23 5.87
CA GLY A 128 -13.37 -0.89 5.34
C GLY A 128 -12.40 -0.48 4.22
N TRP A 129 -12.26 -1.34 3.24
CA TRP A 129 -11.51 -1.10 2.01
C TRP A 129 -12.42 -1.23 0.79
N ARG A 130 -11.99 -0.66 -0.34
CA ARG A 130 -12.69 -0.79 -1.63
C ARG A 130 -11.69 -1.09 -2.73
N TYR A 131 -12.16 -1.71 -3.82
CA TYR A 131 -11.38 -1.76 -5.06
C TYR A 131 -11.20 -0.35 -5.61
N TYR A 132 -10.02 -0.09 -6.14
CA TYR A 132 -9.67 1.20 -6.71
C TYR A 132 -9.01 0.98 -8.08
N GLN A 133 -9.59 1.60 -9.11
CA GLN A 133 -9.16 1.37 -10.49
C GLN A 133 -7.88 2.17 -10.78
N ALA A 134 -6.97 1.60 -11.56
CA ALA A 134 -5.74 2.27 -11.96
C ALA A 134 -5.99 3.60 -12.70
N LYS A 135 -7.05 3.68 -13.50
CA LYS A 135 -7.45 4.92 -14.20
C LYS A 135 -7.83 6.07 -13.27
N ASP A 136 -8.28 5.75 -12.06
CA ASP A 136 -8.71 6.72 -11.05
C ASP A 136 -7.59 7.05 -10.06
N ALA A 137 -6.48 6.31 -10.12
CA ALA A 137 -5.37 6.46 -9.19
C ALA A 137 -4.58 7.74 -9.48
N PRO A 138 -4.31 8.57 -8.44
CA PRO A 138 -3.46 9.74 -8.61
C PRO A 138 -2.02 9.32 -8.89
N PRO A 139 -1.27 10.14 -9.65
CA PRO A 139 0.13 9.87 -9.93
C PRO A 139 1.00 9.97 -8.67
N ASP A 140 2.12 9.25 -8.68
CA ASP A 140 3.14 9.42 -7.64
C ASP A 140 3.74 10.82 -7.69
N ILE A 141 4.12 11.31 -6.53
CA ILE A 141 4.82 12.56 -6.40
C ILE A 141 6.32 12.27 -6.34
N ASP A 142 7.08 12.97 -7.19
CA ASP A 142 8.52 13.02 -7.05
C ASP A 142 8.89 14.02 -5.93
N GLU A 143 9.07 13.52 -4.72
CA GLU A 143 9.45 14.33 -3.57
C GLU A 143 10.88 14.91 -3.68
N ALA A 144 11.67 14.44 -4.64
CA ALA A 144 12.99 14.98 -4.94
C ALA A 144 12.93 16.29 -5.74
N GLN A 145 11.76 16.67 -6.26
CA GLN A 145 11.64 17.94 -6.97
C GLN A 145 11.82 19.13 -6.04
N PRO A 146 12.68 20.10 -6.42
CA PRO A 146 12.85 21.32 -5.65
C PRO A 146 11.51 22.06 -5.47
N GLY A 147 11.19 22.42 -4.23
CA GLY A 147 9.97 23.16 -3.88
C GLY A 147 8.83 22.29 -3.38
N PHE A 148 8.67 21.05 -3.84
CA PHE A 148 7.59 20.19 -3.35
C PHE A 148 7.89 19.63 -1.94
N ALA A 149 9.11 19.17 -1.70
CA ALA A 149 9.53 18.66 -0.39
C ALA A 149 9.52 19.76 0.70
N ALA A 150 9.74 21.02 0.31
CA ALA A 150 9.70 22.17 1.21
C ALA A 150 8.27 22.71 1.45
N MET A 151 7.28 22.25 0.70
CA MET A 151 5.92 22.75 0.80
C MET A 151 5.19 22.12 1.99
N PRO A 152 4.62 22.92 2.92
CA PRO A 152 3.81 22.42 4.02
C PRO A 152 2.63 21.60 3.51
N GLU A 153 2.25 20.57 4.25
CA GLU A 153 1.15 19.67 3.86
C GLU A 153 -0.18 20.42 3.67
N VAL A 154 -0.43 21.44 4.48
CA VAL A 154 -1.62 22.30 4.35
C VAL A 154 -1.67 22.97 2.98
N MET A 155 -0.54 23.52 2.52
CA MET A 155 -0.45 24.16 1.21
C MET A 155 -0.63 23.16 0.06
N ARG A 156 -0.06 21.94 0.20
CA ARG A 156 -0.27 20.86 -0.78
C ARG A 156 -1.75 20.50 -0.93
N ARG A 157 -2.47 20.43 0.19
CA ARG A 157 -3.92 20.15 0.20
C ARG A 157 -4.73 21.28 -0.45
N GLU A 158 -4.37 22.52 -0.16
CA GLU A 158 -5.03 23.69 -0.79
C GLU A 158 -4.82 23.69 -2.31
N LEU A 159 -3.58 23.53 -2.77
CA LEU A 159 -3.27 23.47 -4.19
C LEU A 159 -3.97 22.32 -4.90
N ALA A 160 -4.04 21.14 -4.27
CA ALA A 160 -4.79 20.00 -4.80
C ALA A 160 -6.29 20.26 -4.87
N SER A 161 -6.87 20.94 -3.88
CA SER A 161 -8.29 21.34 -3.90
C SER A 161 -8.62 22.33 -5.01
N LEU A 162 -7.63 23.11 -5.42
CA LEU A 162 -7.73 24.08 -6.52
C LEU A 162 -7.38 23.47 -7.89
N GLY A 163 -7.00 22.19 -7.94
CA GLY A 163 -6.58 21.52 -9.17
C GLY A 163 -5.25 22.02 -9.72
N LEU A 164 -4.39 22.57 -8.86
CA LEU A 164 -3.07 23.13 -9.21
C LEU A 164 -1.91 22.17 -8.92
N LEU A 165 -2.21 20.96 -8.43
CA LEU A 165 -1.29 19.83 -8.25
C LEU A 165 -1.83 18.58 -8.91
#